data_8cbcce73ed653241f8e5174ed8110807
#
_entry.id   8cbcce73ed653241f8e5174ed8110807
#
_cell.length_a   1.000
_cell.length_b   1.000
_cell.length_c   1.000
_cell.angle_alpha   90.00
_cell.angle_beta   90.00
_cell.angle_gamma   90.00
#
_symmetry.space_group_name_H-M   'P 1'
#
loop_
_entity.id
_entity.type
_entity.pdbx_description
1 polymer ?
#
loop_
_entity_poly.entity_id
_entity_poly.type
_entity_poly.pdbx_seq_one_letter_code
_entity_poly.pdbx_strand_id
1 'polypeptide(L)'
;SLYQLLTFDAVLQQMSARNSTVLAELDTEAAALEQARAAADEAALQAADAKAALEQQQAALADTQTALEAALLDANSSLTAQQAAAQAQAAVTDAAKKAYEDATAALDAYVREQSRRYTTADLHLTSLDFRCSLDSYGRITTQFAAPDPWGIPHRGTDFAAPGGTPIYAIADGVVSAARTMNSYGNCVQVSHGTADDGHRYDSLYAHMSSIAVAQGAAVQKGDLLGYVGNTGNVYGAGGGYHLHLELRVDGSRVDLLGFVPSR
;
A
#
# COMPACT_ATOMS: atom_id res chain seq x y z
N SER A 1 49.18 1.46 -46.25
CA SER A 1 50.50 1.79 -45.69
C SER A 1 50.65 1.22 -44.29
N LEU A 2 51.89 1.02 -43.81
CA LEU A 2 52.17 0.53 -42.45
C LEU A 2 51.44 1.40 -41.36
N TYR A 3 51.34 2.70 -41.60
CA TYR A 3 50.65 3.66 -40.76
C TYR A 3 49.11 3.37 -40.64
N GLN A 4 48.47 2.98 -41.75
CA GLN A 4 47.03 2.61 -41.71
C GLN A 4 46.77 1.29 -40.98
N LEU A 5 47.72 0.35 -41.03
CA LEU A 5 47.62 -0.89 -40.25
C LEU A 5 47.79 -0.64 -38.76
N LEU A 6 48.73 0.21 -38.36
CA LEU A 6 48.93 0.58 -36.95
C LEU A 6 47.75 1.37 -36.39
N THR A 7 47.15 2.27 -37.16
CA THR A 7 45.95 2.98 -36.72
C THR A 7 44.73 2.08 -36.61
N PHE A 8 44.59 1.11 -37.53
CA PHE A 8 43.52 0.13 -37.48
C PHE A 8 43.66 -0.82 -36.29
N ASP A 9 44.88 -1.28 -35.98
CA ASP A 9 45.16 -2.11 -34.79
C ASP A 9 44.86 -1.36 -33.48
N ALA A 10 45.27 -0.09 -33.39
CA ALA A 10 44.96 0.75 -32.23
C ALA A 10 43.44 0.95 -32.03
N VAL A 11 42.70 1.13 -33.12
CA VAL A 11 41.21 1.23 -33.06
C VAL A 11 40.60 -0.09 -32.59
N LEU A 12 41.06 -1.22 -33.11
CA LEU A 12 40.60 -2.55 -32.69
C LEU A 12 40.88 -2.82 -31.21
N GLN A 13 42.08 -2.47 -30.73
CA GLN A 13 42.42 -2.58 -29.31
C GLN A 13 41.54 -1.70 -28.43
N GLN A 14 41.27 -0.46 -28.88
CA GLN A 14 40.40 0.46 -28.14
C GLN A 14 38.94 -0.04 -28.13
N MET A 15 38.43 -0.59 -29.24
CA MET A 15 37.12 -1.23 -29.31
C MET A 15 37.05 -2.47 -28.40
N SER A 16 38.07 -3.33 -28.42
CA SER A 16 38.15 -4.52 -27.57
C SER A 16 38.17 -4.14 -26.09
N ALA A 17 38.97 -3.14 -25.69
CA ALA A 17 38.99 -2.63 -24.33
C ALA A 17 37.63 -2.05 -23.89
N ARG A 18 36.98 -1.30 -24.77
CA ARG A 18 35.63 -0.75 -24.51
C ARG A 18 34.58 -1.84 -24.39
N ASN A 19 34.65 -2.87 -25.25
CA ASN A 19 33.76 -4.03 -25.16
C ASN A 19 33.97 -4.81 -23.85
N SER A 20 35.22 -5.00 -23.40
CA SER A 20 35.50 -5.67 -22.12
C SER A 20 34.97 -4.86 -20.93
N THR A 21 35.05 -3.53 -20.99
CA THR A 21 34.48 -2.67 -19.92
C THR A 21 32.94 -2.81 -19.86
N VAL A 22 32.29 -2.73 -21.03
CA VAL A 22 30.84 -2.90 -21.14
C VAL A 22 30.40 -4.30 -20.66
N LEU A 23 31.15 -5.34 -21.01
CA LEU A 23 30.86 -6.70 -20.53
C LEU A 23 31.00 -6.79 -19.00
N ALA A 24 32.06 -6.20 -18.42
CA ALA A 24 32.24 -6.18 -16.96
C ALA A 24 31.16 -5.38 -16.23
N GLU A 25 30.68 -4.28 -16.82
CA GLU A 25 29.54 -3.52 -16.31
C GLU A 25 28.25 -4.37 -16.38
N LEU A 26 28.00 -5.05 -17.50
CA LEU A 26 26.84 -5.95 -17.66
C LEU A 26 26.88 -7.13 -16.67
N ASP A 27 28.05 -7.72 -16.45
CA ASP A 27 28.22 -8.79 -15.45
C ASP A 27 27.95 -8.28 -14.01
N THR A 28 28.35 -7.04 -13.73
CA THR A 28 28.08 -6.39 -12.44
C THR A 28 26.61 -6.10 -12.24
N GLU A 29 25.95 -5.59 -13.28
CA GLU A 29 24.49 -5.36 -13.26
C GLU A 29 23.70 -6.67 -13.18
N ALA A 30 24.12 -7.71 -13.89
CA ALA A 30 23.50 -9.03 -13.81
C ALA A 30 23.61 -9.63 -12.40
N ALA A 31 24.78 -9.52 -11.77
CA ALA A 31 24.98 -9.97 -10.39
C ALA A 31 24.12 -9.16 -9.39
N ALA A 32 24.02 -7.85 -9.55
CA ALA A 32 23.16 -7.01 -8.73
C ALA A 32 21.67 -7.35 -8.90
N LEU A 33 21.24 -7.66 -10.11
CA LEU A 33 19.88 -8.09 -10.41
C LEU A 33 19.57 -9.46 -9.79
N GLU A 34 20.50 -10.40 -9.83
CA GLU A 34 20.34 -11.70 -9.15
C GLU A 34 20.25 -11.56 -7.63
N GLN A 35 21.07 -10.70 -7.03
CA GLN A 35 20.95 -10.39 -5.60
C GLN A 35 19.62 -9.73 -5.24
N ALA A 36 19.15 -8.79 -6.05
CA ALA A 36 17.85 -8.15 -5.85
C ALA A 36 16.69 -9.16 -5.98
N ARG A 37 16.80 -10.10 -6.92
CA ARG A 37 15.84 -11.18 -7.12
C ARG A 37 15.83 -12.15 -5.93
N ALA A 38 16.98 -12.57 -5.44
CA ALA A 38 17.08 -13.41 -4.26
C ALA A 38 16.50 -12.75 -3.00
N ALA A 39 16.76 -11.44 -2.81
CA ALA A 39 16.17 -10.67 -1.72
C ALA A 39 14.64 -10.52 -1.84
N ALA A 40 14.13 -10.41 -3.08
CA ALA A 40 12.68 -10.37 -3.33
C ALA A 40 12.02 -11.73 -3.07
N ASP A 41 12.67 -12.83 -3.45
CA ASP A 41 12.19 -14.19 -3.18
C ASP A 41 12.19 -14.50 -1.67
N GLU A 42 13.20 -14.06 -0.94
CA GLU A 42 13.24 -14.19 0.53
C GLU A 42 12.15 -13.34 1.22
N ALA A 43 11.93 -12.12 0.75
CA ALA A 43 10.84 -11.27 1.25
C ALA A 43 9.45 -11.87 0.93
N ALA A 44 9.30 -12.54 -0.21
CA ALA A 44 8.07 -13.25 -0.55
C ALA A 44 7.82 -14.47 0.35
N LEU A 45 8.88 -15.20 0.72
CA LEU A 45 8.82 -16.31 1.69
C LEU A 45 8.41 -15.80 3.08
N GLN A 46 9.04 -14.73 3.57
CA GLN A 46 8.69 -14.12 4.86
C GLN A 46 7.26 -13.57 4.86
N ALA A 47 6.80 -13.03 3.73
CA ALA A 47 5.41 -12.60 3.58
C ALA A 47 4.43 -13.79 3.56
N ALA A 48 4.83 -14.93 3.01
CA ALA A 48 4.04 -16.16 3.03
C ALA A 48 3.95 -16.74 4.45
N ASP A 49 5.07 -16.74 5.20
CA ASP A 49 5.10 -17.19 6.59
C ASP A 49 4.27 -16.28 7.51
N ALA A 50 4.37 -14.98 7.31
CA ALA A 50 3.54 -14.00 8.04
C ALA A 50 2.05 -14.16 7.72
N LYS A 51 1.70 -14.47 6.47
CA LYS A 51 0.34 -14.79 6.06
C LYS A 51 -0.17 -16.06 6.73
N ALA A 52 0.64 -17.14 6.76
CA ALA A 52 0.30 -18.38 7.43
C ALA A 52 0.07 -18.20 8.94
N ALA A 53 0.88 -17.36 9.58
CA ALA A 53 0.69 -16.99 10.99
C ALA A 53 -0.61 -16.22 11.22
N LEU A 54 -0.98 -15.32 10.30
CA LEU A 54 -2.25 -14.57 10.36
C LEU A 54 -3.46 -15.50 10.17
N GLU A 55 -3.39 -16.46 9.25
CA GLU A 55 -4.44 -17.46 9.04
C GLU A 55 -4.61 -18.38 10.27
N GLN A 56 -3.52 -18.74 10.95
CA GLN A 56 -3.59 -19.47 12.23
C GLN A 56 -4.23 -18.62 13.34
N GLN A 57 -3.93 -17.34 13.42
CA GLN A 57 -4.58 -16.44 14.37
C GLN A 57 -6.07 -16.25 14.06
N GLN A 58 -6.44 -16.19 12.79
CA GLN A 58 -7.85 -16.13 12.37
C GLN A 58 -8.59 -17.43 12.70
N ALA A 59 -7.97 -18.60 12.52
CA ALA A 59 -8.55 -19.88 12.92
C ALA A 59 -8.74 -19.97 14.43
N ALA A 60 -7.74 -19.57 15.22
CA ALA A 60 -7.84 -19.51 16.68
C ALA A 60 -8.92 -18.53 17.17
N LEU A 61 -9.11 -17.43 16.44
CA LEU A 61 -10.17 -16.46 16.72
C LEU A 61 -11.56 -17.04 16.42
N ALA A 62 -11.70 -17.80 15.32
CA ALA A 62 -12.94 -18.48 14.96
C ALA A 62 -13.32 -19.57 15.98
N ASP A 63 -12.32 -20.35 16.46
CA ASP A 63 -12.51 -21.34 17.51
C ASP A 63 -12.95 -20.67 18.83
N THR A 64 -12.35 -19.55 19.18
CA THR A 64 -12.72 -18.74 20.37
C THR A 64 -14.14 -18.20 20.24
N GLN A 65 -14.52 -17.77 19.05
CA GLN A 65 -15.85 -17.26 18.74
C GLN A 65 -16.92 -18.37 18.85
N THR A 66 -16.62 -19.56 18.36
CA THR A 66 -17.47 -20.75 18.46
C THR A 66 -17.64 -21.19 19.93
N ALA A 67 -16.56 -21.15 20.71
CA ALA A 67 -16.61 -21.44 22.15
C ALA A 67 -17.44 -20.40 22.93
N LEU A 68 -17.35 -19.13 22.51
CA LEU A 68 -18.14 -18.04 23.09
C LEU A 68 -19.63 -18.17 22.76
N GLU A 69 -19.96 -18.56 21.51
CA GLU A 69 -21.34 -18.83 21.10
C GLU A 69 -21.96 -20.01 21.87
N ALA A 70 -21.18 -21.07 22.11
CA ALA A 70 -21.60 -22.20 22.93
C ALA A 70 -21.82 -21.78 24.39
N ALA A 71 -20.94 -20.93 24.95
CA ALA A 71 -21.09 -20.41 26.31
C ALA A 71 -22.32 -19.49 26.44
N LEU A 72 -22.64 -18.70 25.40
CA LEU A 72 -23.83 -17.87 25.33
C LEU A 72 -25.12 -18.69 25.29
N LEU A 73 -25.15 -19.82 24.62
CA LEU A 73 -26.30 -20.72 24.56
C LEU A 73 -26.57 -21.41 25.91
N ASP A 74 -25.53 -21.76 26.65
CA ASP A 74 -25.61 -22.38 27.99
C ASP A 74 -25.97 -21.35 29.08
N ALA A 75 -25.60 -20.09 28.87
CA ALA A 75 -25.81 -18.97 29.81
C ALA A 75 -27.24 -18.40 29.83
N ASN A 76 -28.12 -18.84 28.97
CA ASN A 76 -29.52 -18.36 28.91
C ASN A 76 -30.37 -18.69 30.13
N SER A 77 -29.81 -19.31 31.17
CA SER A 77 -30.57 -19.76 32.35
C SER A 77 -30.34 -18.95 33.64
N SER A 78 -29.45 -17.99 33.66
CA SER A 78 -29.29 -17.17 34.88
C SER A 78 -28.69 -15.76 34.66
N LEU A 79 -29.05 -14.80 35.49
CA LEU A 79 -28.57 -13.39 35.44
C LEU A 79 -27.05 -13.29 35.61
N THR A 80 -26.43 -14.20 36.34
CA THR A 80 -25.00 -14.26 36.56
C THR A 80 -24.27 -14.68 35.26
N ALA A 81 -24.88 -15.57 34.46
CA ALA A 81 -24.40 -15.97 33.19
C ALA A 81 -24.49 -14.85 32.13
N GLN A 82 -25.50 -13.98 32.18
CA GLN A 82 -25.58 -12.81 31.30
C GLN A 82 -24.47 -11.81 31.56
N GLN A 83 -24.09 -11.56 32.82
CA GLN A 83 -22.96 -10.68 33.14
C GLN A 83 -21.61 -11.26 32.69
N ALA A 84 -21.41 -12.57 32.86
CA ALA A 84 -20.21 -13.24 32.40
C ALA A 84 -20.12 -13.22 30.86
N ALA A 85 -21.23 -13.44 30.15
CA ALA A 85 -21.29 -13.36 28.69
C ALA A 85 -21.04 -11.92 28.21
N ALA A 86 -21.54 -10.89 28.85
CA ALA A 86 -21.26 -9.50 28.50
C ALA A 86 -19.78 -9.12 28.72
N GLN A 87 -19.17 -9.61 29.81
CA GLN A 87 -17.75 -9.41 30.08
C GLN A 87 -16.88 -10.16 29.06
N ALA A 88 -17.23 -11.37 28.69
CA ALA A 88 -16.54 -12.13 27.67
C ALA A 88 -16.66 -11.46 26.29
N GLN A 89 -17.84 -10.92 25.96
CA GLN A 89 -18.04 -10.17 24.71
C GLN A 89 -17.19 -8.89 24.67
N ALA A 90 -17.09 -8.17 25.79
CA ALA A 90 -16.21 -7.00 25.88
C ALA A 90 -14.74 -7.38 25.69
N ALA A 91 -14.29 -8.48 26.31
CA ALA A 91 -12.93 -8.97 26.16
C ALA A 91 -12.60 -9.41 24.72
N VAL A 92 -13.55 -10.06 24.02
CA VAL A 92 -13.39 -10.42 22.59
C VAL A 92 -13.33 -9.15 21.73
N THR A 93 -14.17 -8.16 22.03
CA THR A 93 -14.17 -6.88 21.31
C THR A 93 -12.84 -6.14 21.51
N ASP A 94 -12.33 -6.08 22.74
CA ASP A 94 -11.05 -5.46 23.07
C ASP A 94 -9.87 -6.21 22.41
N ALA A 95 -9.89 -7.54 22.41
CA ALA A 95 -8.89 -8.35 21.74
C ALA A 95 -8.92 -8.18 20.21
N ALA A 96 -10.12 -8.13 19.61
CA ALA A 96 -10.29 -7.87 18.20
C ALA A 96 -9.82 -6.46 17.81
N LYS A 97 -10.14 -5.46 18.63
CA LYS A 97 -9.66 -4.09 18.47
C LYS A 97 -8.15 -4.04 18.53
N LYS A 98 -7.53 -4.65 19.54
CA LYS A 98 -6.08 -4.72 19.66
C LYS A 98 -5.43 -5.43 18.46
N ALA A 99 -5.95 -6.56 18.03
CA ALA A 99 -5.46 -7.28 16.87
C ALA A 99 -5.56 -6.44 15.58
N TYR A 100 -6.63 -5.68 15.44
CA TYR A 100 -6.80 -4.73 14.34
C TYR A 100 -5.77 -3.59 14.39
N GLU A 101 -5.52 -3.02 15.58
CA GLU A 101 -4.51 -1.97 15.80
C GLU A 101 -3.10 -2.51 15.49
N ASP A 102 -2.76 -3.70 15.99
CA ASP A 102 -1.45 -4.34 15.77
C ASP A 102 -1.24 -4.66 14.27
N ALA A 103 -2.24 -5.24 13.60
CA ALA A 103 -2.19 -5.53 12.17
C ALA A 103 -2.04 -4.25 11.33
N THR A 104 -2.66 -3.18 11.77
CA THR A 104 -2.55 -1.87 11.11
C THR A 104 -1.18 -1.24 11.31
N ALA A 105 -0.64 -1.30 12.53
CA ALA A 105 0.70 -0.79 12.80
C ALA A 105 1.77 -1.52 11.98
N ALA A 106 1.62 -2.84 11.81
CA ALA A 106 2.48 -3.65 10.95
C ALA A 106 2.36 -3.24 9.48
N LEU A 107 1.13 -3.00 9.00
CA LEU A 107 0.89 -2.54 7.64
C LEU A 107 1.47 -1.14 7.40
N ASP A 108 1.33 -0.23 8.35
CA ASP A 108 1.93 1.11 8.28
C ASP A 108 3.46 1.08 8.26
N ALA A 109 4.05 0.16 9.03
CA ALA A 109 5.50 -0.04 9.00
C ALA A 109 5.96 -0.55 7.63
N TYR A 110 5.23 -1.52 7.04
CA TYR A 110 5.49 -2.01 5.69
C TYR A 110 5.37 -0.89 4.65
N VAL A 111 4.28 -0.13 4.69
CA VAL A 111 4.03 1.00 3.78
C VAL A 111 5.16 2.03 3.85
N ARG A 112 5.60 2.40 5.05
CA ARG A 112 6.73 3.33 5.26
C ARG A 112 8.05 2.76 4.72
N GLU A 113 8.30 1.48 4.91
CA GLU A 113 9.51 0.83 4.42
C GLU A 113 9.53 0.77 2.89
N GLN A 114 8.41 0.42 2.25
CA GLN A 114 8.32 0.44 0.79
C GLN A 114 8.54 1.86 0.24
N SER A 115 7.93 2.87 0.84
CA SER A 115 8.16 4.26 0.47
C SER A 115 9.65 4.62 0.50
N ARG A 116 10.37 4.27 1.57
CA ARG A 116 11.82 4.52 1.67
C ARG A 116 12.63 3.84 0.57
N ARG A 117 12.30 2.60 0.22
CA ARG A 117 13.02 1.82 -0.82
C ARG A 117 12.87 2.40 -2.20
N TYR A 118 11.70 2.97 -2.49
CA TYR A 118 11.38 3.51 -3.82
C TYR A 118 11.52 5.04 -3.89
N THR A 119 11.82 5.73 -2.80
CA THR A 119 12.20 7.14 -2.82
C THR A 119 13.66 7.22 -3.25
N THR A 120 13.91 7.62 -4.49
CA THR A 120 15.26 7.93 -4.97
C THR A 120 15.65 9.36 -4.64
N ALA A 121 16.94 9.67 -4.60
CA ALA A 121 17.43 11.03 -4.36
C ALA A 121 16.97 12.03 -5.45
N ASP A 122 16.62 11.50 -6.63
CA ASP A 122 16.18 12.29 -7.79
C ASP A 122 14.66 12.48 -7.84
N LEU A 123 13.89 11.83 -6.96
CA LEU A 123 12.44 11.99 -6.92
C LEU A 123 12.09 13.23 -6.11
N HIS A 124 11.75 14.30 -6.82
CA HIS A 124 11.43 15.60 -6.26
C HIS A 124 10.07 16.10 -6.75
N LEU A 125 9.19 16.42 -5.80
CA LEU A 125 7.89 17.00 -6.10
C LEU A 125 8.02 18.52 -6.20
N THR A 126 8.02 19.04 -7.41
CA THR A 126 8.27 20.48 -7.70
C THR A 126 7.10 21.38 -7.28
N SER A 127 5.94 20.84 -6.98
CA SER A 127 4.79 21.59 -6.46
C SER A 127 3.85 20.68 -5.68
N LEU A 128 3.12 21.25 -4.72
CA LEU A 128 2.03 20.58 -3.99
C LEU A 128 0.69 20.69 -4.74
N ASP A 129 0.73 20.84 -6.06
CA ASP A 129 -0.44 20.87 -6.91
C ASP A 129 -0.98 19.46 -7.15
N PHE A 130 -1.62 18.90 -6.13
CA PHE A 130 -2.29 17.60 -6.23
C PHE A 130 -3.61 17.72 -6.99
N ARG A 131 -3.90 16.73 -7.84
CA ARG A 131 -5.22 16.60 -8.47
C ARG A 131 -6.15 15.72 -7.64
N CYS A 132 -7.47 15.84 -7.87
CA CYS A 132 -8.40 14.81 -7.42
C CYS A 132 -8.10 13.49 -8.14
N SER A 133 -8.06 12.38 -7.40
CA SER A 133 -7.76 11.06 -7.96
C SER A 133 -8.89 10.51 -8.86
N LEU A 134 -10.11 10.99 -8.71
CA LEU A 134 -11.27 10.63 -9.53
C LEU A 134 -11.71 11.84 -10.35
N ASP A 135 -12.03 11.63 -11.63
CA ASP A 135 -12.60 12.69 -12.49
C ASP A 135 -14.01 13.08 -12.02
N SER A 136 -14.74 12.12 -11.43
CA SER A 136 -16.01 12.36 -10.76
C SER A 136 -16.26 11.37 -9.64
N TYR A 137 -16.94 11.82 -8.59
CA TYR A 137 -17.40 10.99 -7.47
C TYR A 137 -18.75 11.52 -6.97
N GLY A 138 -19.54 10.66 -6.32
CA GLY A 138 -20.86 11.04 -5.82
C GLY A 138 -20.77 11.96 -4.61
N ARG A 139 -20.09 11.52 -3.58
CA ARG A 139 -19.90 12.26 -2.33
C ARG A 139 -18.71 11.69 -1.55
N ILE A 140 -18.21 12.45 -0.60
CA ILE A 140 -17.34 11.93 0.46
C ILE A 140 -18.22 11.22 1.47
N THR A 141 -18.00 9.92 1.67
CA THR A 141 -18.78 9.10 2.61
C THR A 141 -18.17 9.10 4.00
N THR A 142 -16.84 9.16 4.10
CA THR A 142 -16.13 9.21 5.36
C THR A 142 -14.92 10.15 5.21
N GLN A 143 -14.80 11.11 6.11
CA GLN A 143 -13.67 12.04 6.13
C GLN A 143 -12.52 11.46 6.95
N PHE A 144 -11.32 12.00 6.73
CA PHE A 144 -10.15 11.73 7.55
C PHE A 144 -10.46 12.03 9.03
N ALA A 145 -9.96 11.18 9.93
CA ALA A 145 -10.15 11.23 11.38
C ALA A 145 -11.60 11.11 11.89
N ALA A 146 -12.58 10.92 11.00
CA ALA A 146 -13.94 10.61 11.44
C ALA A 146 -13.95 9.27 12.21
N PRO A 147 -14.61 9.18 13.39
CA PRO A 147 -14.64 7.94 14.15
C PRO A 147 -15.52 6.90 13.48
N ASP A 148 -15.05 5.67 13.45
CA ASP A 148 -15.87 4.51 13.09
C ASP A 148 -16.81 4.11 14.27
N PRO A 149 -17.68 3.09 14.12
CA PRO A 149 -18.57 2.63 15.20
C PRO A 149 -17.84 2.17 16.47
N TRP A 150 -16.55 1.87 16.40
CA TRP A 150 -15.70 1.48 17.55
C TRP A 150 -14.86 2.64 18.08
N GLY A 151 -15.03 3.86 17.54
CA GLY A 151 -14.29 5.05 17.94
C GLY A 151 -12.88 5.12 17.37
N ILE A 152 -12.54 4.30 16.35
CA ILE A 152 -11.25 4.31 15.68
C ILE A 152 -11.27 5.41 14.61
N PRO A 153 -10.31 6.37 14.62
CA PRO A 153 -10.27 7.41 13.61
C PRO A 153 -10.04 6.85 12.21
N HIS A 154 -10.82 7.31 11.23
CA HIS A 154 -10.66 6.97 9.84
C HIS A 154 -9.33 7.50 9.29
N ARG A 155 -8.62 6.70 8.50
CA ARG A 155 -7.22 6.93 8.14
C ARG A 155 -7.03 7.69 6.86
N GLY A 156 -8.07 7.83 6.05
CA GLY A 156 -8.07 8.52 4.78
C GLY A 156 -9.39 9.21 4.54
N THR A 157 -9.66 9.48 3.29
CA THR A 157 -10.94 10.03 2.82
C THR A 157 -11.58 9.05 1.85
N ASP A 158 -12.86 8.73 2.08
CA ASP A 158 -13.61 7.81 1.24
C ASP A 158 -14.48 8.58 0.24
N PHE A 159 -14.22 8.33 -1.03
CA PHE A 159 -14.94 8.91 -2.16
C PHE A 159 -15.87 7.86 -2.78
N ALA A 160 -17.18 8.00 -2.59
CA ALA A 160 -18.17 7.12 -3.23
C ALA A 160 -18.13 7.28 -4.74
N ALA A 161 -17.85 6.19 -5.43
CA ALA A 161 -17.86 6.13 -6.90
C ALA A 161 -18.28 4.74 -7.36
N PRO A 162 -18.89 4.60 -8.54
CA PRO A 162 -19.26 3.30 -9.09
C PRO A 162 -18.05 2.38 -9.22
N GLY A 163 -18.26 1.07 -9.03
CA GLY A 163 -17.23 0.08 -9.32
C GLY A 163 -16.74 0.19 -10.77
N GLY A 164 -15.42 0.08 -10.96
CA GLY A 164 -14.80 0.25 -12.27
C GLY A 164 -14.50 1.71 -12.67
N THR A 165 -14.81 2.72 -11.82
CA THR A 165 -14.38 4.10 -12.05
C THR A 165 -12.86 4.18 -12.05
N PRO A 166 -12.21 4.80 -13.05
CA PRO A 166 -10.76 4.95 -13.10
C PRO A 166 -10.22 5.76 -11.92
N ILE A 167 -9.10 5.30 -11.38
CA ILE A 167 -8.35 5.93 -10.29
C ILE A 167 -7.02 6.44 -10.85
N TYR A 168 -6.72 7.70 -10.65
CA TYR A 168 -5.53 8.36 -11.19
C TYR A 168 -4.58 8.80 -10.10
N ALA A 169 -3.27 8.84 -10.43
CA ALA A 169 -2.24 9.39 -9.56
C ALA A 169 -2.49 10.88 -9.26
N ILE A 170 -2.44 11.25 -7.98
CA ILE A 170 -2.66 12.66 -7.57
C ILE A 170 -1.49 13.57 -7.93
N ALA A 171 -0.27 13.02 -8.07
CA ALA A 171 0.97 13.71 -8.44
C ALA A 171 1.95 12.71 -9.07
N ASP A 172 3.05 13.22 -9.62
CA ASP A 172 4.17 12.44 -10.11
C ASP A 172 4.79 11.60 -8.98
N GLY A 173 5.36 10.45 -9.31
CA GLY A 173 6.00 9.61 -8.31
C GLY A 173 6.43 8.24 -8.83
N VAL A 174 6.78 7.38 -7.89
CA VAL A 174 7.11 5.96 -8.13
C VAL A 174 6.17 5.08 -7.33
N VAL A 175 5.61 4.07 -7.96
CA VAL A 175 4.74 3.08 -7.29
C VAL A 175 5.58 2.29 -6.29
N SER A 176 5.42 2.59 -5.01
CA SER A 176 6.14 1.91 -3.93
C SER A 176 5.50 0.60 -3.51
N ALA A 177 4.20 0.42 -3.76
CA ALA A 177 3.51 -0.86 -3.62
C ALA A 177 2.32 -0.95 -4.59
N ALA A 178 2.07 -2.15 -5.15
CA ALA A 178 0.95 -2.46 -6.02
C ALA A 178 0.52 -3.92 -5.78
N ARG A 179 -0.40 -4.14 -4.82
CA ARG A 179 -0.76 -5.49 -4.35
C ARG A 179 -2.00 -5.50 -3.46
N THR A 180 -2.49 -6.68 -3.13
CA THR A 180 -3.50 -6.84 -2.08
C THR A 180 -2.85 -6.71 -0.70
N MET A 181 -3.42 -5.89 0.18
CA MET A 181 -2.95 -5.65 1.55
C MET A 181 -4.12 -5.64 2.54
N ASN A 182 -4.26 -6.71 3.33
CA ASN A 182 -5.21 -6.83 4.46
C ASN A 182 -6.53 -6.05 4.27
N SER A 183 -6.84 -5.14 5.20
CA SER A 183 -8.07 -4.34 5.19
C SER A 183 -8.20 -3.41 3.98
N TYR A 184 -7.10 -3.00 3.35
CA TYR A 184 -7.12 -2.14 2.15
C TYR A 184 -7.55 -2.89 0.87
N GLY A 185 -7.55 -4.23 0.87
CA GLY A 185 -7.79 -5.00 -0.34
C GLY A 185 -6.71 -4.72 -1.40
N ASN A 186 -7.10 -4.70 -2.66
CA ASN A 186 -6.17 -4.30 -3.73
C ASN A 186 -5.85 -2.81 -3.58
N CYS A 187 -4.57 -2.50 -3.49
CA CYS A 187 -4.15 -1.13 -3.29
C CYS A 187 -2.84 -0.80 -4.01
N VAL A 188 -2.69 0.47 -4.30
CA VAL A 188 -1.49 1.09 -4.86
C VAL A 188 -1.01 2.15 -3.88
N GLN A 189 0.30 2.18 -3.65
CA GLN A 189 0.96 3.27 -2.97
C GLN A 189 1.93 3.94 -3.94
N VAL A 190 1.94 5.27 -3.94
CA VAL A 190 2.88 6.07 -4.73
C VAL A 190 3.72 6.92 -3.78
N SER A 191 5.04 6.83 -3.92
CA SER A 191 5.97 7.75 -3.28
C SER A 191 6.22 8.92 -4.24
N HIS A 192 5.93 10.13 -3.77
CA HIS A 192 6.09 11.36 -4.56
C HIS A 192 7.44 12.05 -4.32
N GLY A 193 8.26 11.49 -3.42
CA GLY A 193 9.55 12.06 -3.05
C GLY A 193 9.42 13.24 -2.09
N THR A 194 10.48 14.07 -2.07
CA THR A 194 10.54 15.26 -1.22
C THR A 194 10.12 16.48 -2.03
N ALA A 195 9.26 17.33 -1.45
CA ALA A 195 8.82 18.57 -2.07
C ALA A 195 9.72 19.75 -1.68
N ASP A 196 9.47 20.91 -2.30
CA ASP A 196 10.22 22.15 -2.03
C ASP A 196 10.08 22.65 -0.58
N ASP A 197 9.04 22.23 0.13
CA ASP A 197 8.85 22.52 1.56
C ASP A 197 9.70 21.62 2.47
N GLY A 198 10.48 20.70 1.92
CA GLY A 198 11.36 19.78 2.63
C GLY A 198 10.67 18.53 3.18
N HIS A 199 9.35 18.39 2.99
CA HIS A 199 8.58 17.25 3.45
C HIS A 199 8.46 16.16 2.36
N ARG A 200 8.41 14.90 2.79
CA ARG A 200 8.16 13.77 1.90
C ARG A 200 6.69 13.43 1.85
N TYR A 201 6.18 13.19 0.65
CA TYR A 201 4.80 12.89 0.37
C TYR A 201 4.62 11.48 -0.19
N ASP A 202 3.61 10.77 0.32
CA ASP A 202 3.18 9.47 -0.19
C ASP A 202 1.64 9.45 -0.26
N SER A 203 1.08 8.81 -1.28
CA SER A 203 -0.36 8.55 -1.38
C SER A 203 -0.66 7.06 -1.42
N LEU A 204 -1.82 6.64 -0.90
CA LEU A 204 -2.28 5.26 -0.91
C LEU A 204 -3.74 5.21 -1.37
N TYR A 205 -4.00 4.37 -2.36
CA TYR A 205 -5.29 4.16 -3.04
C TYR A 205 -5.76 2.74 -2.74
N ALA A 206 -6.90 2.58 -2.08
CA ALA A 206 -7.35 1.27 -1.61
C ALA A 206 -8.73 0.86 -2.14
N HIS A 207 -9.14 -0.36 -1.80
CA HIS A 207 -10.38 -1.02 -2.17
C HIS A 207 -10.58 -1.19 -3.68
N MET A 208 -9.49 -1.21 -4.45
CA MET A 208 -9.52 -1.29 -5.91
C MET A 208 -10.09 -2.64 -6.37
N SER A 209 -10.84 -2.63 -7.48
CA SER A 209 -11.25 -3.85 -8.17
C SER A 209 -10.08 -4.49 -8.92
N SER A 210 -9.23 -3.66 -9.53
CA SER A 210 -8.02 -4.09 -10.22
C SER A 210 -6.96 -3.01 -10.20
N ILE A 211 -5.69 -3.43 -10.24
CA ILE A 211 -4.50 -2.59 -10.29
C ILE A 211 -3.99 -2.57 -11.73
N ALA A 212 -3.66 -1.39 -12.26
CA ALA A 212 -3.19 -1.19 -13.63
C ALA A 212 -1.68 -0.90 -13.73
N VAL A 213 -0.98 -0.78 -12.60
CA VAL A 213 0.44 -0.44 -12.52
C VAL A 213 1.23 -1.52 -11.78
N ALA A 214 2.53 -1.57 -12.01
CA ALA A 214 3.43 -2.45 -11.28
C ALA A 214 4.25 -1.67 -10.23
N GLN A 215 4.64 -2.35 -9.17
CA GLN A 215 5.60 -1.82 -8.20
C GLN A 215 6.92 -1.44 -8.88
N GLY A 216 7.47 -0.27 -8.55
CA GLY A 216 8.65 0.29 -9.17
C GLY A 216 8.37 1.12 -10.43
N ALA A 217 7.15 1.14 -10.96
CA ALA A 217 6.81 1.96 -12.11
C ALA A 217 6.83 3.46 -11.74
N ALA A 218 7.41 4.28 -12.60
CA ALA A 218 7.24 5.72 -12.55
C ALA A 218 5.83 6.08 -13.07
N VAL A 219 5.17 7.01 -12.42
CA VAL A 219 3.86 7.53 -12.79
C VAL A 219 3.87 9.06 -12.78
N GLN A 220 3.12 9.64 -13.69
CA GLN A 220 2.87 11.07 -13.74
C GLN A 220 1.50 11.40 -13.13
N LYS A 221 1.33 12.62 -12.67
CA LYS A 221 0.04 13.17 -12.23
C LYS A 221 -1.02 12.93 -13.30
N GLY A 222 -2.05 12.17 -12.95
CA GLY A 222 -3.13 11.81 -13.86
C GLY A 222 -2.96 10.47 -14.56
N ASP A 223 -1.88 9.74 -14.34
CA ASP A 223 -1.73 8.38 -14.86
C ASP A 223 -2.71 7.43 -14.17
N LEU A 224 -3.22 6.47 -14.94
CA LEU A 224 -4.15 5.45 -14.45
C LEU A 224 -3.43 4.47 -13.52
N LEU A 225 -3.92 4.38 -12.29
CA LEU A 225 -3.43 3.42 -11.28
C LEU A 225 -4.25 2.13 -11.22
N GLY A 226 -5.54 2.21 -11.54
CA GLY A 226 -6.48 1.10 -11.49
C GLY A 226 -7.92 1.58 -11.41
N TYR A 227 -8.79 0.79 -10.79
CA TYR A 227 -10.22 1.04 -10.83
C TYR A 227 -10.87 0.87 -9.45
N VAL A 228 -11.89 1.69 -9.17
CA VAL A 228 -12.68 1.62 -7.94
C VAL A 228 -13.31 0.23 -7.78
N GLY A 229 -13.26 -0.28 -6.59
CA GLY A 229 -13.83 -1.56 -6.21
C GLY A 229 -14.42 -1.55 -4.81
N ASN A 230 -14.46 -2.73 -4.22
CA ASN A 230 -14.91 -2.99 -2.86
C ASN A 230 -14.11 -4.14 -2.22
N THR A 231 -12.84 -4.31 -2.61
CA THR A 231 -11.97 -5.35 -2.05
C THR A 231 -11.47 -4.97 -0.66
N GLY A 232 -11.11 -5.96 0.16
CA GLY A 232 -10.70 -5.73 1.54
C GLY A 232 -11.87 -5.54 2.50
N ASN A 233 -11.63 -4.79 3.60
CA ASN A 233 -12.66 -4.53 4.61
C ASN A 233 -13.48 -3.30 4.24
N VAL A 234 -14.60 -3.51 3.58
CA VAL A 234 -15.52 -2.46 3.13
C VAL A 234 -16.87 -2.63 3.80
N TYR A 235 -17.44 -1.53 4.27
CA TYR A 235 -18.76 -1.48 4.89
C TYR A 235 -19.62 -0.47 4.15
N GLY A 236 -20.90 -0.79 3.94
CA GLY A 236 -21.85 0.16 3.35
C GLY A 236 -22.95 -0.44 2.53
N ALA A 237 -24.03 0.33 2.35
CA ALA A 237 -25.14 -0.02 1.48
C ALA A 237 -24.70 -0.03 0.00
N GLY A 238 -25.32 -0.90 -0.82
CA GLY A 238 -25.02 -0.96 -2.25
C GLY A 238 -23.68 -1.58 -2.62
N GLY A 239 -23.10 -2.41 -1.73
CA GLY A 239 -21.83 -3.12 -1.98
C GLY A 239 -20.58 -2.34 -1.58
N GLY A 240 -20.73 -1.14 -1.01
CA GLY A 240 -19.63 -0.38 -0.42
C GLY A 240 -18.58 0.11 -1.40
N TYR A 241 -18.92 0.29 -2.69
CA TYR A 241 -17.96 0.78 -3.69
C TYR A 241 -17.51 2.21 -3.39
N HIS A 242 -16.22 2.38 -3.18
CA HIS A 242 -15.59 3.68 -2.95
C HIS A 242 -14.08 3.61 -3.22
N LEU A 243 -13.45 4.75 -3.38
CA LEU A 243 -12.00 4.92 -3.26
C LEU A 243 -11.70 5.39 -1.84
N HIS A 244 -10.92 4.62 -1.09
CA HIS A 244 -10.24 5.09 0.10
C HIS A 244 -8.88 5.66 -0.30
N LEU A 245 -8.64 6.93 0.00
CA LEU A 245 -7.42 7.66 -0.37
C LEU A 245 -6.75 8.24 0.87
N GLU A 246 -5.49 7.87 1.10
CA GLU A 246 -4.64 8.46 2.14
C GLU A 246 -3.59 9.37 1.52
N LEU A 247 -3.29 10.48 2.19
CA LEU A 247 -2.08 11.27 1.99
C LEU A 247 -1.22 11.18 3.25
N ARG A 248 0.08 11.05 3.06
CA ARG A 248 1.05 11.00 4.16
C ARG A 248 2.15 12.02 3.94
N VAL A 249 2.48 12.74 5.00
CA VAL A 249 3.59 13.68 5.09
C VAL A 249 4.57 13.13 6.11
N ASP A 250 5.81 12.88 5.72
CA ASP A 250 6.86 12.25 6.53
C ASP A 250 6.41 10.93 7.18
N GLY A 251 5.54 10.19 6.47
CA GLY A 251 4.97 8.93 6.91
C GLY A 251 3.77 9.05 7.87
N SER A 252 3.38 10.25 8.26
CA SER A 252 2.18 10.52 9.06
C SER A 252 0.99 10.86 8.16
N ARG A 253 -0.18 10.29 8.44
CA ARG A 253 -1.40 10.58 7.69
C ARG A 253 -1.89 11.98 7.97
N VAL A 254 -2.34 12.65 6.92
CA VAL A 254 -2.91 14.00 6.97
C VAL A 254 -4.25 14.06 6.25
N ASP A 255 -5.04 15.09 6.52
CA ASP A 255 -6.27 15.32 5.77
C ASP A 255 -5.95 15.72 4.33
N LEU A 256 -6.28 14.83 3.39
CA LEU A 256 -6.09 15.05 1.97
C LEU A 256 -6.82 16.30 1.45
N LEU A 257 -7.98 16.63 2.03
CA LEU A 257 -8.83 17.72 1.55
C LEU A 257 -8.18 19.11 1.70
N GLY A 258 -7.14 19.22 2.51
CA GLY A 258 -6.31 20.41 2.59
C GLY A 258 -5.31 20.59 1.44
N PHE A 259 -5.12 19.56 0.61
CA PHE A 259 -4.10 19.53 -0.44
C PHE A 259 -4.66 19.39 -1.86
N VAL A 260 -5.86 18.84 -2.01
CA VAL A 260 -6.50 18.67 -3.32
C VAL A 260 -7.52 19.77 -3.56
N PRO A 261 -7.75 20.17 -4.83
CA PRO A 261 -8.77 21.16 -5.15
C PRO A 261 -10.14 20.69 -4.67
N SER A 262 -10.86 21.55 -3.98
CA SER A 262 -12.30 21.38 -3.73
C SER A 262 -13.04 21.45 -5.07
N ARG A 263 -13.93 20.51 -5.33
CA ARG A 263 -14.86 20.59 -6.47
C ARG A 263 -16.05 21.47 -6.13
#